data_df84e461ff7018283fe687fe7fbf648d
#
_entry.id   df84e461ff7018283fe687fe7fbf648d
#
_cell.length_a   1.000
_cell.length_b   1.000
_cell.length_c   1.000
_cell.angle_alpha   90.00
_cell.angle_beta   90.00
_cell.angle_gamma   90.00
#
_symmetry.space_group_name_H-M   'P 1'
#
loop_
_entity.id
_entity.type
_entity.pdbx_description
1 polymer ?
#
loop_
_entity_poly.entity_id
_entity_poly.type
_entity_poly.pdbx_seq_one_letter_code
_entity_poly.pdbx_strand_id
1 'polypeptide(L)'
;MLKFSKLATAAMTLTAAMAAHAGEVEVLHYWTSGGEAKSAAELKKMMQAKGHTWRDFAVAGGGGDSAMTVLKSRVVSGNPPSAAQVKGPAIQEWAGEGVLTQMDALASAEKWDDALPKVVADVMKYKGHYVAAPVNVHRVNWMWGSSDALKKAGITAMPKTWDEFFVDADKLKAAGLIPVAHGGQNWQDFTTFESVVLGVGGAKFYQDAFVKLDDKALTSDTMKKSLETFRRIKSYTDPGAPGRDWNLATAMLIQGKAGFQ
;
A
#
# COMPACT_ATOMS: atom_id res chain seq x y z
N MET A 1 85.56 17.58 -6.73
CA MET A 1 84.68 17.31 -5.60
C MET A 1 83.23 17.57 -6.00
N LEU A 2 82.53 16.59 -6.39
CA LEU A 2 81.08 16.68 -6.81
C LEU A 2 80.23 16.47 -5.58
N LYS A 3 79.33 17.42 -5.26
CA LYS A 3 78.29 17.27 -4.26
C LYS A 3 77.04 16.68 -4.93
N PHE A 4 76.68 15.48 -4.56
CA PHE A 4 75.37 14.86 -4.96
C PHE A 4 74.27 15.51 -4.13
N SER A 5 73.33 16.17 -4.85
CA SER A 5 72.10 16.66 -4.32
C SER A 5 71.10 15.50 -4.29
N LYS A 6 70.59 15.17 -3.12
CA LYS A 6 69.48 14.17 -2.98
C LYS A 6 68.16 14.85 -3.31
N LEU A 7 67.58 14.52 -4.48
CA LEU A 7 66.19 14.81 -4.77
C LEU A 7 65.32 13.85 -3.95
N ALA A 8 64.59 14.38 -3.00
CA ALA A 8 63.52 13.68 -2.32
C ALA A 8 62.25 13.73 -3.21
N THR A 9 61.90 12.60 -3.83
CA THR A 9 60.66 12.44 -4.56
C THR A 9 59.52 12.26 -3.55
N ALA A 10 58.73 13.30 -3.32
CA ALA A 10 57.51 13.21 -2.54
C ALA A 10 56.43 12.53 -3.41
N ALA A 11 56.15 11.28 -3.14
CA ALA A 11 55.00 10.57 -3.71
C ALA A 11 53.70 11.15 -3.09
N MET A 12 53.02 12.04 -3.81
CA MET A 12 51.68 12.48 -3.48
C MET A 12 50.72 11.35 -3.82
N THR A 13 50.36 10.54 -2.84
CA THR A 13 49.23 9.62 -2.94
C THR A 13 47.93 10.44 -3.03
N LEU A 14 47.43 10.61 -4.24
CA LEU A 14 46.08 11.15 -4.49
C LEU A 14 45.07 10.08 -4.06
N THR A 15 44.63 10.12 -2.81
CA THR A 15 43.42 9.44 -2.37
C THR A 15 42.24 10.14 -3.05
N ALA A 16 41.81 9.59 -4.19
CA ALA A 16 40.52 9.96 -4.74
C ALA A 16 39.44 9.46 -3.76
N ALA A 17 39.06 10.35 -2.85
CA ALA A 17 37.82 10.16 -2.12
C ALA A 17 36.72 10.11 -3.18
N MET A 18 36.15 8.94 -3.42
CA MET A 18 34.87 8.84 -4.11
C MET A 18 33.87 9.62 -3.26
N ALA A 19 33.69 10.88 -3.59
CA ALA A 19 32.57 11.64 -3.07
C ALA A 19 31.34 10.90 -3.52
N ALA A 20 30.71 10.20 -2.59
CA ALA A 20 29.37 9.69 -2.82
C ALA A 20 28.54 10.89 -3.28
N HIS A 21 28.15 10.91 -4.53
CA HIS A 21 27.36 12.01 -5.07
C HIS A 21 26.04 12.02 -4.31
N ALA A 22 25.90 13.00 -3.42
CA ALA A 22 24.64 13.31 -2.77
C ALA A 22 23.64 13.66 -3.88
N GLY A 23 22.75 12.74 -4.20
CA GLY A 23 21.71 12.97 -5.19
C GLY A 23 20.44 13.52 -4.52
N GLU A 24 19.70 14.35 -5.26
CA GLU A 24 18.34 14.70 -4.88
C GLU A 24 17.41 13.60 -5.37
N VAL A 25 16.55 13.10 -4.48
CA VAL A 25 15.52 12.10 -4.77
C VAL A 25 14.15 12.73 -4.54
N GLU A 26 13.43 13.03 -5.61
CA GLU A 26 12.04 13.44 -5.53
C GLU A 26 11.17 12.19 -5.48
N VAL A 27 10.33 12.08 -4.46
CA VAL A 27 9.48 10.92 -4.22
C VAL A 27 8.02 11.30 -4.24
N LEU A 28 7.31 10.84 -5.27
CA LEU A 28 5.86 10.98 -5.34
C LEU A 28 5.21 9.87 -4.51
N HIS A 29 4.41 10.26 -3.51
CA HIS A 29 3.70 9.32 -2.66
C HIS A 29 2.36 9.89 -2.20
N TYR A 30 1.47 9.03 -1.71
CA TYR A 30 0.15 9.41 -1.18
C TYR A 30 -0.02 9.09 0.32
N TRP A 31 1.07 8.85 1.03
CA TRP A 31 1.08 8.63 2.48
C TRP A 31 1.06 9.96 3.23
N THR A 32 -0.14 10.52 3.38
CA THR A 32 -0.35 11.84 3.99
C THR A 32 -1.03 11.78 5.36
N SER A 33 -1.60 10.63 5.75
CA SER A 33 -2.23 10.45 7.06
C SER A 33 -1.23 10.04 8.15
N GLY A 34 -1.55 10.32 9.40
CA GLY A 34 -0.74 10.11 10.60
C GLY A 34 0.35 9.04 10.59
N GLY A 35 -0.02 7.75 10.53
CA GLY A 35 0.92 6.64 10.51
C GLY A 35 1.71 6.52 9.20
N GLU A 36 1.06 6.76 8.08
CA GLU A 36 1.67 6.70 6.75
C GLU A 36 2.71 7.80 6.57
N ALA A 37 2.39 9.05 6.95
CA ALA A 37 3.34 10.16 6.90
C ALA A 37 4.57 9.91 7.78
N LYS A 38 4.40 9.27 8.95
CA LYS A 38 5.52 8.86 9.79
C LYS A 38 6.40 7.81 9.10
N SER A 39 5.81 6.86 8.41
CA SER A 39 6.57 5.83 7.64
C SER A 39 7.38 6.47 6.50
N ALA A 40 6.79 7.40 5.76
CA ALA A 40 7.50 8.17 4.73
C ALA A 40 8.65 8.99 5.33
N ALA A 41 8.43 9.58 6.52
CA ALA A 41 9.47 10.34 7.23
C ALA A 41 10.66 9.47 7.67
N GLU A 42 10.45 8.20 8.01
CA GLU A 42 11.56 7.28 8.32
C GLU A 42 12.41 6.97 7.07
N LEU A 43 11.78 6.72 5.92
CA LEU A 43 12.51 6.57 4.65
C LEU A 43 13.35 7.83 4.33
N LYS A 44 12.75 9.00 4.50
CA LYS A 44 13.46 10.29 4.34
C LYS A 44 14.68 10.38 5.23
N LYS A 45 14.57 10.06 6.52
CA LYS A 45 15.70 10.06 7.47
C LYS A 45 16.80 9.11 7.03
N MET A 46 16.43 7.88 6.58
CA MET A 46 17.40 6.89 6.11
C MET A 46 18.18 7.39 4.88
N MET A 47 17.51 8.04 3.93
CA MET A 47 18.12 8.63 2.75
C MET A 47 19.05 9.79 3.12
N GLN A 48 18.60 10.68 4.01
CA GLN A 48 19.40 11.81 4.51
C GLN A 48 20.63 11.33 5.29
N ALA A 49 20.52 10.27 6.09
CA ALA A 49 21.65 9.68 6.79
C ALA A 49 22.74 9.13 5.84
N LYS A 50 22.38 8.81 4.61
CA LYS A 50 23.29 8.41 3.53
C LYS A 50 23.77 9.58 2.67
N GLY A 51 23.47 10.82 3.06
CA GLY A 51 23.90 12.04 2.37
C GLY A 51 23.01 12.47 1.20
N HIS A 52 21.87 11.81 0.97
CA HIS A 52 20.96 12.19 -0.10
C HIS A 52 19.97 13.27 0.34
N THR A 53 19.55 14.12 -0.58
CA THR A 53 18.46 15.07 -0.37
C THR A 53 17.14 14.42 -0.78
N TRP A 54 16.20 14.38 0.14
CA TRP A 54 14.82 13.91 -0.12
C TRP A 54 13.91 15.10 -0.37
N ARG A 55 13.21 15.06 -1.51
CA ARG A 55 12.17 16.01 -1.86
C ARG A 55 10.82 15.31 -1.86
N ASP A 56 9.97 15.69 -0.90
CA ASP A 56 8.61 15.16 -0.82
C ASP A 56 7.74 15.72 -1.96
N PHE A 57 7.06 14.82 -2.65
CA PHE A 57 5.97 15.16 -3.54
C PHE A 57 4.73 14.38 -3.10
N ALA A 58 4.15 14.80 -2.00
CA ALA A 58 2.98 14.18 -1.41
C ALA A 58 1.71 14.61 -2.13
N VAL A 59 0.92 13.65 -2.61
CA VAL A 59 -0.39 13.86 -3.25
C VAL A 59 -1.46 13.28 -2.35
N ALA A 60 -2.27 14.13 -1.73
CA ALA A 60 -3.35 13.69 -0.86
C ALA A 60 -4.40 12.87 -1.64
N GLY A 61 -4.97 11.89 -0.98
CA GLY A 61 -5.96 10.97 -1.52
C GLY A 61 -5.58 9.52 -1.25
N GLY A 62 -6.29 8.88 -0.33
CA GLY A 62 -6.07 7.48 0.02
C GLY A 62 -6.21 6.57 -1.20
N GLY A 63 -5.48 5.45 -1.18
CA GLY A 63 -5.48 4.49 -2.28
C GLY A 63 -4.62 4.86 -3.49
N GLY A 64 -4.25 6.14 -3.68
CA GLY A 64 -3.28 6.57 -4.68
C GLY A 64 -3.83 7.01 -6.04
N ASP A 65 -5.14 7.04 -6.27
CA ASP A 65 -5.73 7.38 -7.59
C ASP A 65 -5.30 8.77 -8.08
N SER A 66 -5.37 9.77 -7.20
CA SER A 66 -4.91 11.13 -7.50
C SER A 66 -3.40 11.17 -7.80
N ALA A 67 -2.59 10.43 -7.03
CA ALA A 67 -1.16 10.34 -7.24
C ALA A 67 -0.81 9.68 -8.57
N MET A 68 -1.54 8.64 -8.99
CA MET A 68 -1.35 7.99 -10.29
C MET A 68 -1.71 8.91 -11.44
N THR A 69 -2.75 9.74 -11.31
CA THR A 69 -3.10 10.76 -12.30
C THR A 69 -1.97 11.79 -12.46
N VAL A 70 -1.42 12.27 -11.35
CA VAL A 70 -0.28 13.19 -11.37
C VAL A 70 0.96 12.54 -11.95
N LEU A 71 1.27 11.30 -11.56
CA LEU A 71 2.40 10.53 -12.11
C LEU A 71 2.28 10.40 -13.63
N LYS A 72 1.11 10.03 -14.14
CA LYS A 72 0.86 9.91 -15.58
C LYS A 72 1.12 11.23 -16.31
N SER A 73 0.59 12.33 -15.79
CA SER A 73 0.81 13.66 -16.37
C SER A 73 2.31 14.00 -16.42
N ARG A 74 3.05 13.72 -15.36
CA ARG A 74 4.49 14.01 -15.28
C ARG A 74 5.33 13.14 -16.21
N VAL A 75 5.01 11.85 -16.33
CA VAL A 75 5.69 10.94 -17.25
C VAL A 75 5.45 11.38 -18.71
N VAL A 76 4.20 11.67 -19.07
CA VAL A 76 3.86 12.12 -20.45
C VAL A 76 4.53 13.45 -20.80
N SER A 77 4.69 14.35 -19.83
CA SER A 77 5.39 15.63 -20.04
C SER A 77 6.93 15.53 -20.02
N GLY A 78 7.49 14.32 -19.88
CA GLY A 78 8.94 14.10 -19.83
C GLY A 78 9.61 14.56 -18.53
N ASN A 79 8.84 14.77 -17.46
CA ASN A 79 9.34 15.19 -16.14
C ASN A 79 8.89 14.24 -15.02
N PRO A 80 9.24 12.94 -15.07
CA PRO A 80 8.89 11.99 -14.02
C PRO A 80 9.62 12.32 -12.70
N PRO A 81 9.07 11.92 -11.53
CA PRO A 81 9.80 11.97 -10.27
C PRO A 81 10.94 10.93 -10.27
N SER A 82 11.89 11.06 -9.35
CA SER A 82 12.97 10.06 -9.18
C SER A 82 12.45 8.72 -8.71
N ALA A 83 11.41 8.72 -7.89
CA ALA A 83 10.70 7.54 -7.42
C ALA A 83 9.21 7.84 -7.22
N ALA A 84 8.38 6.83 -7.37
CA ALA A 84 6.94 6.93 -7.14
C ALA A 84 6.44 5.72 -6.35
N GLN A 85 5.52 5.97 -5.41
CA GLN A 85 4.79 4.92 -4.75
C GLN A 85 3.74 4.34 -5.69
N VAL A 86 3.87 3.07 -6.02
CA VAL A 86 2.93 2.30 -6.84
C VAL A 86 2.58 1.00 -6.13
N LYS A 87 1.48 0.38 -6.48
CA LYS A 87 1.01 -0.87 -5.84
C LYS A 87 0.40 -1.85 -6.83
N GLY A 88 0.51 -3.13 -6.51
CA GLY A 88 -0.20 -4.21 -7.20
C GLY A 88 -0.03 -4.19 -8.71
N PRO A 89 -1.12 -4.39 -9.47
CA PRO A 89 -1.09 -4.46 -10.93
C PRO A 89 -0.55 -3.20 -11.63
N ALA A 90 -0.65 -2.03 -11.01
CA ALA A 90 -0.10 -0.80 -11.57
C ALA A 90 1.42 -0.88 -11.81
N ILE A 91 2.15 -1.71 -11.03
CA ILE A 91 3.58 -1.95 -11.28
C ILE A 91 3.77 -2.57 -12.66
N GLN A 92 2.92 -3.54 -13.04
CA GLN A 92 2.99 -4.22 -14.32
C GLN A 92 2.63 -3.28 -15.49
N GLU A 93 1.63 -2.42 -15.30
CA GLU A 93 1.23 -1.41 -16.29
C GLU A 93 2.38 -0.43 -16.56
N TRP A 94 2.95 0.17 -15.51
CA TRP A 94 4.08 1.11 -15.66
C TRP A 94 5.33 0.44 -16.24
N ALA A 95 5.60 -0.83 -15.88
CA ALA A 95 6.70 -1.59 -16.46
C ALA A 95 6.47 -1.87 -17.96
N GLY A 96 5.21 -2.14 -18.36
CA GLY A 96 4.83 -2.32 -19.76
C GLY A 96 5.09 -1.09 -20.63
N GLU A 97 4.93 0.10 -20.06
CA GLU A 97 5.25 1.38 -20.70
C GLU A 97 6.77 1.68 -20.76
N GLY A 98 7.61 0.83 -20.14
CA GLY A 98 9.07 0.98 -20.19
C GLY A 98 9.63 2.13 -19.37
N VAL A 99 8.87 2.66 -18.40
CA VAL A 99 9.27 3.83 -17.59
C VAL A 99 9.89 3.46 -16.24
N LEU A 100 9.90 2.18 -15.88
CA LEU A 100 10.50 1.70 -14.64
C LEU A 100 11.93 1.20 -14.87
N THR A 101 12.80 1.52 -13.91
CA THR A 101 14.21 1.06 -13.93
C THR A 101 14.32 -0.38 -13.45
N GLN A 102 15.15 -1.18 -14.12
CA GLN A 102 15.49 -2.52 -13.64
C GLN A 102 16.41 -2.44 -12.41
N MET A 103 16.10 -3.26 -11.41
CA MET A 103 16.75 -3.26 -10.10
C MET A 103 17.44 -4.60 -9.78
N ASP A 104 17.68 -5.46 -10.77
CA ASP A 104 18.19 -6.82 -10.57
C ASP A 104 19.53 -6.87 -9.84
N ALA A 105 20.43 -5.92 -10.11
CA ALA A 105 21.73 -5.86 -9.42
C ALA A 105 21.55 -5.65 -7.91
N LEU A 106 20.64 -4.75 -7.52
CA LEU A 106 20.30 -4.52 -6.11
C LEU A 106 19.56 -5.72 -5.52
N ALA A 107 18.57 -6.23 -6.23
CA ALA A 107 17.76 -7.38 -5.79
C ALA A 107 18.63 -8.61 -5.52
N SER A 108 19.64 -8.86 -6.37
CA SER A 108 20.61 -9.94 -6.20
C SER A 108 21.53 -9.70 -5.00
N ALA A 109 22.08 -8.49 -4.87
CA ALA A 109 22.97 -8.14 -3.76
C ALA A 109 22.26 -8.28 -2.40
N GLU A 110 21.01 -7.89 -2.31
CA GLU A 110 20.17 -7.93 -1.11
C GLU A 110 19.35 -9.23 -0.98
N LYS A 111 19.54 -10.19 -1.89
CA LYS A 111 18.89 -11.52 -1.88
C LYS A 111 17.36 -11.44 -1.76
N TRP A 112 16.73 -10.59 -2.55
CA TRP A 112 15.28 -10.36 -2.45
C TRP A 112 14.45 -11.63 -2.69
N ASP A 113 14.88 -12.53 -3.55
CA ASP A 113 14.17 -13.81 -3.79
C ASP A 113 14.15 -14.71 -2.55
N ASP A 114 15.16 -14.62 -1.68
CA ASP A 114 15.22 -15.37 -0.41
C ASP A 114 14.48 -14.66 0.72
N ALA A 115 14.49 -13.31 0.70
CA ALA A 115 13.96 -12.48 1.79
C ALA A 115 12.45 -12.21 1.66
N LEU A 116 11.91 -12.17 0.44
CA LEU A 116 10.53 -11.81 0.17
C LEU A 116 9.63 -13.04 0.04
N PRO A 117 8.39 -12.98 0.55
CA PRO A 117 7.38 -13.95 0.16
C PRO A 117 7.23 -13.99 -1.37
N LYS A 118 7.09 -15.19 -1.94
CA LYS A 118 7.02 -15.37 -3.40
C LYS A 118 5.99 -14.45 -4.07
N VAL A 119 4.81 -14.30 -3.50
CA VAL A 119 3.76 -13.43 -4.04
C VAL A 119 4.20 -11.96 -4.13
N VAL A 120 5.02 -11.50 -3.19
CA VAL A 120 5.56 -10.13 -3.20
C VAL A 120 6.64 -10.02 -4.27
N ALA A 121 7.58 -10.96 -4.32
CA ALA A 121 8.62 -10.99 -5.33
C ALA A 121 8.04 -11.03 -6.76
N ASP A 122 7.02 -11.84 -6.99
CA ASP A 122 6.36 -11.97 -8.31
C ASP A 122 5.72 -10.64 -8.76
N VAL A 123 5.07 -9.91 -7.86
CA VAL A 123 4.45 -8.61 -8.16
C VAL A 123 5.49 -7.54 -8.48
N MET A 124 6.68 -7.61 -7.87
CA MET A 124 7.78 -6.66 -8.12
C MET A 124 8.51 -6.92 -9.44
N LYS A 125 8.25 -8.04 -10.12
CA LYS A 125 8.93 -8.43 -11.36
C LYS A 125 8.05 -8.21 -12.59
N TYR A 126 8.67 -7.71 -13.66
CA TYR A 126 8.11 -7.66 -14.98
C TYR A 126 9.02 -8.41 -15.95
N LYS A 127 8.48 -9.39 -16.68
CA LYS A 127 9.26 -10.28 -17.58
C LYS A 127 10.50 -10.89 -16.91
N GLY A 128 10.40 -11.22 -15.63
CA GLY A 128 11.47 -11.85 -14.85
C GLY A 128 12.46 -10.88 -14.18
N HIS A 129 12.36 -9.58 -14.43
CA HIS A 129 13.25 -8.55 -13.87
C HIS A 129 12.57 -7.77 -12.76
N TYR A 130 13.27 -7.51 -11.67
CA TYR A 130 12.80 -6.59 -10.63
C TYR A 130 12.71 -5.16 -11.17
N VAL A 131 11.54 -4.56 -11.08
CA VAL A 131 11.24 -3.19 -11.55
C VAL A 131 10.69 -2.30 -10.44
N ALA A 132 10.52 -2.83 -9.25
CA ALA A 132 10.07 -2.11 -8.07
C ALA A 132 10.74 -2.67 -6.81
N ALA A 133 10.92 -1.81 -5.80
CA ALA A 133 11.39 -2.20 -4.47
C ALA A 133 10.21 -2.28 -3.51
N PRO A 134 10.06 -3.35 -2.72
CA PRO A 134 9.00 -3.45 -1.73
C PRO A 134 9.33 -2.54 -0.54
N VAL A 135 8.40 -1.66 -0.20
CA VAL A 135 8.50 -0.81 1.01
C VAL A 135 7.69 -1.39 2.14
N ASN A 136 6.51 -1.91 1.83
CA ASN A 136 5.63 -2.58 2.78
C ASN A 136 4.66 -3.52 2.07
N VAL A 137 3.97 -4.34 2.87
CA VAL A 137 2.91 -5.24 2.41
C VAL A 137 1.66 -4.98 3.24
N HIS A 138 0.55 -4.66 2.57
CA HIS A 138 -0.73 -4.50 3.23
C HIS A 138 -1.54 -5.79 3.15
N ARG A 139 -1.94 -6.31 4.30
CA ARG A 139 -2.98 -7.32 4.38
C ARG A 139 -4.33 -6.61 4.51
N VAL A 140 -5.08 -6.54 3.41
CA VAL A 140 -6.30 -5.71 3.33
C VAL A 140 -7.58 -6.41 3.82
N ASN A 141 -7.54 -7.72 4.08
CA ASN A 141 -8.69 -8.51 4.53
C ASN A 141 -8.73 -8.70 6.07
N TRP A 142 -8.25 -7.74 6.82
CA TRP A 142 -8.44 -7.69 8.25
C TRP A 142 -9.83 -7.12 8.58
N MET A 143 -10.47 -7.69 9.61
CA MET A 143 -11.60 -7.08 10.27
C MET A 143 -11.20 -6.67 11.68
N TRP A 144 -11.37 -5.42 12.00
CA TRP A 144 -11.09 -4.85 13.31
C TRP A 144 -12.38 -4.64 14.09
N GLY A 145 -12.36 -4.94 15.40
CA GLY A 145 -13.50 -4.74 16.29
C GLY A 145 -13.16 -3.81 17.44
N SER A 146 -14.02 -2.86 17.77
CA SER A 146 -13.89 -2.04 18.97
C SER A 146 -14.34 -2.81 20.18
N SER A 147 -13.42 -3.16 21.09
CA SER A 147 -13.73 -3.89 22.31
C SER A 147 -14.86 -3.24 23.13
N ASP A 148 -14.85 -1.91 23.23
CA ASP A 148 -15.85 -1.15 23.99
C ASP A 148 -17.22 -1.20 23.32
N ALA A 149 -17.28 -1.00 21.99
CA ALA A 149 -18.53 -1.07 21.25
C ALA A 149 -19.11 -2.48 21.25
N LEU A 150 -18.29 -3.51 21.04
CA LEU A 150 -18.72 -4.91 21.08
C LEU A 150 -19.26 -5.29 22.46
N LYS A 151 -18.56 -4.92 23.54
CA LYS A 151 -19.01 -5.14 24.92
C LYS A 151 -20.34 -4.46 25.19
N LYS A 152 -20.51 -3.20 24.76
CA LYS A 152 -21.76 -2.44 24.92
C LYS A 152 -22.94 -3.11 24.19
N ALA A 153 -22.69 -3.75 23.07
CA ALA A 153 -23.68 -4.49 22.30
C ALA A 153 -23.87 -5.96 22.75
N GLY A 154 -23.17 -6.40 23.81
CA GLY A 154 -23.25 -7.78 24.30
C GLY A 154 -22.58 -8.80 23.38
N ILE A 155 -21.62 -8.38 22.57
CA ILE A 155 -20.86 -9.24 21.67
C ILE A 155 -19.57 -9.65 22.36
N THR A 156 -19.36 -10.96 22.55
CA THR A 156 -18.24 -11.52 23.35
C THR A 156 -17.11 -12.09 22.51
N ALA A 157 -17.32 -12.26 21.21
CA ALA A 157 -16.31 -12.79 20.27
C ALA A 157 -16.46 -12.15 18.91
N MET A 158 -15.38 -12.15 18.12
CA MET A 158 -15.41 -11.71 16.71
C MET A 158 -16.18 -12.73 15.88
N PRO A 159 -17.02 -12.27 14.93
CA PRO A 159 -17.76 -13.16 14.05
C PRO A 159 -16.81 -13.94 13.12
N LYS A 160 -17.14 -15.19 12.83
CA LYS A 160 -16.36 -16.08 11.95
C LYS A 160 -16.99 -16.26 10.57
N THR A 161 -18.25 -15.89 10.44
CA THR A 161 -19.02 -15.98 9.20
C THR A 161 -19.75 -14.67 8.90
N TRP A 162 -20.18 -14.48 7.65
CA TRP A 162 -20.98 -13.31 7.29
C TRP A 162 -22.33 -13.30 8.02
N ASP A 163 -22.92 -14.47 8.28
CA ASP A 163 -24.20 -14.55 9.02
C ASP A 163 -24.03 -14.10 10.47
N GLU A 164 -22.97 -14.55 11.15
CA GLU A 164 -22.63 -14.08 12.50
C GLU A 164 -22.33 -12.56 12.51
N PHE A 165 -21.58 -12.09 11.50
CA PHE A 165 -21.29 -10.66 11.36
C PHE A 165 -22.57 -9.82 11.25
N PHE A 166 -23.55 -10.25 10.47
CA PHE A 166 -24.81 -9.51 10.34
C PHE A 166 -25.65 -9.55 11.61
N VAL A 167 -25.65 -10.65 12.34
CA VAL A 167 -26.29 -10.73 13.67
C VAL A 167 -25.65 -9.73 14.62
N ASP A 168 -24.32 -9.64 14.64
CA ASP A 168 -23.60 -8.72 15.51
C ASP A 168 -23.78 -7.26 15.04
N ALA A 169 -23.83 -7.01 13.75
CA ALA A 169 -24.14 -5.67 13.21
C ALA A 169 -25.53 -5.19 13.64
N ASP A 170 -26.52 -6.09 13.67
CA ASP A 170 -27.88 -5.77 14.16
C ASP A 170 -27.89 -5.45 15.67
N LYS A 171 -27.10 -6.20 16.50
CA LYS A 171 -26.92 -5.88 17.92
C LYS A 171 -26.28 -4.51 18.14
N LEU A 172 -25.24 -4.19 17.37
CA LEU A 172 -24.58 -2.87 17.43
C LEU A 172 -25.56 -1.76 17.10
N LYS A 173 -26.36 -1.92 16.04
CA LYS A 173 -27.41 -0.98 15.66
C LYS A 173 -28.47 -0.82 16.76
N ALA A 174 -28.90 -1.90 17.37
CA ALA A 174 -29.85 -1.87 18.48
C ALA A 174 -29.27 -1.18 19.73
N ALA A 175 -27.96 -1.26 19.95
CA ALA A 175 -27.25 -0.55 21.01
C ALA A 175 -26.99 0.94 20.71
N GLY A 176 -27.49 1.47 19.57
CA GLY A 176 -27.30 2.86 19.14
C GLY A 176 -25.88 3.17 18.65
N LEU A 177 -25.15 2.14 18.21
CA LEU A 177 -23.80 2.26 17.67
C LEU A 177 -23.82 2.12 16.13
N ILE A 178 -22.79 2.67 15.49
CA ILE A 178 -22.56 2.43 14.05
C ILE A 178 -21.98 1.02 13.90
N PRO A 179 -22.64 0.10 13.16
CA PRO A 179 -22.10 -1.23 13.02
C PRO A 179 -20.76 -1.27 12.30
N VAL A 180 -20.61 -0.51 11.20
CA VAL A 180 -19.42 -0.51 10.35
C VAL A 180 -18.89 0.90 10.17
N ALA A 181 -17.69 1.18 10.69
CA ALA A 181 -16.95 2.39 10.35
C ALA A 181 -16.38 2.24 8.95
N HIS A 182 -16.76 3.12 8.04
CA HIS A 182 -16.34 3.05 6.66
C HIS A 182 -16.08 4.44 6.10
N GLY A 183 -15.06 4.56 5.26
CA GLY A 183 -14.87 5.74 4.43
C GLY A 183 -15.43 5.46 3.03
N GLY A 184 -16.18 6.39 2.47
CA GLY A 184 -16.90 6.19 1.22
C GLY A 184 -16.09 6.53 -0.04
N GLN A 185 -14.79 6.37 -0.03
CA GLN A 185 -13.94 6.51 -1.21
C GLN A 185 -13.91 5.20 -2.00
N ASN A 186 -13.83 5.26 -3.31
CA ASN A 186 -13.90 4.09 -4.20
C ASN A 186 -12.92 2.98 -3.82
N TRP A 187 -11.68 3.32 -3.47
CA TRP A 187 -10.67 2.33 -3.08
C TRP A 187 -11.04 1.59 -1.78
N GLN A 188 -11.71 2.26 -0.83
CA GLN A 188 -12.18 1.63 0.42
C GLN A 188 -13.34 0.68 0.13
N ASP A 189 -14.27 1.09 -0.73
CA ASP A 189 -15.35 0.22 -1.20
C ASP A 189 -14.79 -1.02 -1.90
N PHE A 190 -13.76 -0.84 -2.76
CA PHE A 190 -13.12 -1.95 -3.43
C PHE A 190 -12.41 -2.90 -2.45
N THR A 191 -11.65 -2.39 -1.49
CA THR A 191 -10.98 -3.20 -0.47
C THR A 191 -11.97 -4.03 0.35
N THR A 192 -13.11 -3.44 0.71
CA THR A 192 -14.19 -4.18 1.39
C THR A 192 -14.77 -5.26 0.47
N PHE A 193 -15.01 -4.94 -0.80
CA PHE A 193 -15.52 -5.90 -1.78
C PHE A 193 -14.55 -7.06 -2.03
N GLU A 194 -13.25 -6.80 -2.15
CA GLU A 194 -12.21 -7.84 -2.24
C GLU A 194 -12.28 -8.81 -1.05
N SER A 195 -12.42 -8.27 0.16
CA SER A 195 -12.54 -9.08 1.38
C SER A 195 -13.81 -9.94 1.38
N VAL A 196 -14.91 -9.40 0.87
CA VAL A 196 -16.16 -10.14 0.70
C VAL A 196 -16.02 -11.26 -0.32
N VAL A 197 -15.45 -10.98 -1.49
CA VAL A 197 -15.22 -11.98 -2.56
C VAL A 197 -14.35 -13.12 -2.05
N LEU A 198 -13.28 -12.80 -1.33
CA LEU A 198 -12.42 -13.80 -0.71
C LEU A 198 -13.17 -14.62 0.36
N GLY A 199 -13.97 -13.97 1.19
CA GLY A 199 -14.73 -14.63 2.27
C GLY A 199 -15.89 -15.49 1.77
N VAL A 200 -16.52 -15.12 0.66
CA VAL A 200 -17.67 -15.86 0.06
C VAL A 200 -17.18 -16.99 -0.85
N GLY A 201 -16.19 -16.72 -1.70
CA GLY A 201 -15.75 -17.63 -2.76
C GLY A 201 -14.45 -18.38 -2.46
N GLY A 202 -13.70 -17.94 -1.48
CA GLY A 202 -12.37 -18.49 -1.15
C GLY A 202 -11.27 -18.06 -2.10
N ALA A 203 -10.05 -18.47 -1.81
CA ALA A 203 -8.84 -18.01 -2.50
C ALA A 203 -8.84 -18.37 -4.00
N LYS A 204 -9.33 -19.57 -4.36
CA LYS A 204 -9.38 -19.97 -5.77
C LYS A 204 -10.33 -19.08 -6.57
N PHE A 205 -11.51 -18.81 -6.02
CA PHE A 205 -12.50 -17.94 -6.67
C PHE A 205 -11.97 -16.51 -6.82
N TYR A 206 -11.29 -15.97 -5.79
CA TYR A 206 -10.63 -14.68 -5.85
C TYR A 206 -9.60 -14.63 -6.98
N GLN A 207 -8.75 -15.66 -7.12
CA GLN A 207 -7.77 -15.75 -8.20
C GLN A 207 -8.43 -15.76 -9.58
N ASP A 208 -9.49 -16.55 -9.74
CA ASP A 208 -10.18 -16.65 -11.03
C ASP A 208 -10.88 -15.32 -11.39
N ALA A 209 -11.52 -14.67 -10.41
CA ALA A 209 -12.29 -13.44 -10.65
C ALA A 209 -11.40 -12.20 -10.79
N PHE A 210 -10.40 -11.99 -9.92
CA PHE A 210 -9.68 -10.71 -9.84
C PHE A 210 -8.24 -10.75 -10.38
N VAL A 211 -7.67 -11.93 -10.55
CA VAL A 211 -6.33 -12.05 -11.13
C VAL A 211 -6.40 -12.50 -12.59
N LYS A 212 -7.22 -13.52 -12.87
CA LYS A 212 -7.38 -14.05 -14.23
C LYS A 212 -8.49 -13.38 -15.04
N LEU A 213 -9.38 -12.64 -14.38
CA LEU A 213 -10.55 -11.98 -14.97
C LEU A 213 -11.42 -12.96 -15.76
N ASP A 214 -11.62 -14.17 -15.21
CA ASP A 214 -12.39 -15.23 -15.84
C ASP A 214 -13.90 -14.87 -15.90
N ASP A 215 -14.45 -14.80 -17.10
CA ASP A 215 -15.85 -14.42 -17.32
C ASP A 215 -16.84 -15.32 -16.57
N LYS A 216 -16.54 -16.62 -16.45
CA LYS A 216 -17.41 -17.55 -15.72
C LYS A 216 -17.40 -17.28 -14.22
N ALA A 217 -16.26 -16.90 -13.67
CA ALA A 217 -16.18 -16.49 -12.27
C ALA A 217 -16.93 -15.16 -12.05
N LEU A 218 -16.71 -14.18 -12.92
CA LEU A 218 -17.30 -12.85 -12.82
C LEU A 218 -18.84 -12.84 -12.98
N THR A 219 -19.40 -13.80 -13.74
CA THR A 219 -20.86 -13.91 -13.98
C THR A 219 -21.54 -14.99 -13.13
N SER A 220 -20.84 -15.59 -12.17
CA SER A 220 -21.31 -16.71 -11.36
C SER A 220 -22.26 -16.29 -10.23
N ASP A 221 -23.02 -17.27 -9.71
CA ASP A 221 -23.83 -17.10 -8.49
C ASP A 221 -22.98 -16.74 -7.28
N THR A 222 -21.72 -17.19 -7.23
CA THR A 222 -20.76 -16.81 -6.17
C THR A 222 -20.45 -15.31 -6.22
N MET A 223 -20.24 -14.75 -7.41
CA MET A 223 -20.05 -13.31 -7.57
C MET A 223 -21.33 -12.54 -7.22
N LYS A 224 -22.48 -13.01 -7.66
CA LYS A 224 -23.78 -12.42 -7.27
C LYS A 224 -23.94 -12.39 -5.74
N LYS A 225 -23.68 -13.51 -5.06
CA LYS A 225 -23.73 -13.58 -3.59
C LYS A 225 -22.73 -12.60 -2.96
N SER A 226 -21.55 -12.45 -3.52
CA SER A 226 -20.55 -11.48 -3.04
C SER A 226 -21.06 -10.03 -3.15
N LEU A 227 -21.67 -9.68 -4.27
CA LEU A 227 -22.28 -8.36 -4.47
C LEU A 227 -23.44 -8.10 -3.51
N GLU A 228 -24.31 -9.09 -3.29
CA GLU A 228 -25.41 -8.99 -2.33
C GLU A 228 -24.92 -8.82 -0.90
N THR A 229 -23.87 -9.57 -0.50
CA THR A 229 -23.21 -9.45 0.81
C THR A 229 -22.61 -8.06 0.98
N PHE A 230 -21.86 -7.57 -0.01
CA PHE A 230 -21.28 -6.23 0.01
C PHE A 230 -22.34 -5.13 0.11
N ARG A 231 -23.41 -5.25 -0.69
CA ARG A 231 -24.56 -4.32 -0.61
C ARG A 231 -25.19 -4.31 0.79
N ARG A 232 -25.29 -5.49 1.43
CA ARG A 232 -25.81 -5.58 2.80
C ARG A 232 -24.87 -4.91 3.80
N ILE A 233 -23.56 -5.09 3.69
CA ILE A 233 -22.56 -4.40 4.54
C ILE A 233 -22.73 -2.89 4.43
N LYS A 234 -22.87 -2.35 3.23
CA LYS A 234 -23.07 -0.91 2.99
C LYS A 234 -24.29 -0.34 3.73
N SER A 235 -25.32 -1.15 4.00
CA SER A 235 -26.50 -0.71 4.78
C SER A 235 -26.23 -0.55 6.28
N TYR A 236 -25.07 -0.97 6.76
CA TYR A 236 -24.63 -0.83 8.13
C TYR A 236 -23.62 0.30 8.36
N THR A 237 -23.25 1.02 7.31
CA THR A 237 -22.42 2.23 7.41
C THR A 237 -23.29 3.45 7.75
N ASP A 238 -22.66 4.50 8.31
CA ASP A 238 -23.39 5.73 8.64
C ASP A 238 -23.53 6.67 7.43
N PRO A 239 -24.52 7.58 7.46
CA PRO A 239 -24.77 8.51 6.34
C PRO A 239 -23.59 9.46 6.02
N GLY A 240 -22.68 9.67 6.97
CA GLY A 240 -21.49 10.49 6.78
C GLY A 240 -20.31 9.77 6.14
N ALA A 241 -20.46 8.49 5.76
CA ALA A 241 -19.39 7.71 5.15
C ALA A 241 -18.92 8.25 3.78
N PRO A 242 -19.78 8.77 2.88
CA PRO A 242 -19.32 9.23 1.57
C PRO A 242 -18.20 10.27 1.66
N GLY A 243 -17.09 10.03 0.97
CA GLY A 243 -15.93 10.92 0.93
C GLY A 243 -15.05 10.95 2.19
N ARG A 244 -15.43 10.21 3.25
CA ARG A 244 -14.63 10.14 4.47
C ARG A 244 -13.31 9.43 4.21
N ASP A 245 -12.22 10.02 4.73
CA ASP A 245 -10.93 9.34 4.72
C ASP A 245 -10.91 8.15 5.69
N TRP A 246 -10.15 7.12 5.34
CA TRP A 246 -10.06 5.87 6.10
C TRP A 246 -9.62 6.07 7.57
N ASN A 247 -8.69 6.96 7.83
CA ASN A 247 -8.19 7.26 9.18
C ASN A 247 -9.26 7.89 10.07
N LEU A 248 -10.23 8.63 9.50
CA LEU A 248 -11.38 9.15 10.23
C LEU A 248 -12.37 8.03 10.58
N ALA A 249 -12.57 7.05 9.69
CA ALA A 249 -13.33 5.85 10.02
C ALA A 249 -12.65 5.06 11.13
N THR A 250 -11.34 4.86 11.08
CA THR A 250 -10.56 4.20 12.13
C THR A 250 -10.67 4.94 13.47
N ALA A 251 -10.69 6.27 13.46
CA ALA A 251 -10.90 7.06 14.68
C ALA A 251 -12.26 6.79 15.34
N MET A 252 -13.31 6.53 14.54
CA MET A 252 -14.63 6.16 15.08
C MET A 252 -14.58 4.80 15.79
N LEU A 253 -13.84 3.85 15.24
CA LEU A 253 -13.64 2.54 15.85
C LEU A 253 -12.88 2.66 17.19
N ILE A 254 -11.76 3.40 17.20
CA ILE A 254 -10.94 3.64 18.39
C ILE A 254 -11.74 4.33 19.49
N GLN A 255 -12.63 5.27 19.14
CA GLN A 255 -13.49 5.99 20.07
C GLN A 255 -14.71 5.20 20.55
N GLY A 256 -14.88 3.95 20.13
CA GLY A 256 -16.02 3.12 20.50
C GLY A 256 -17.36 3.61 19.92
N LYS A 257 -17.33 4.43 18.87
CA LYS A 257 -18.53 4.93 18.15
C LYS A 257 -19.04 3.92 17.13
N ALA A 258 -18.16 3.05 16.66
CA ALA A 258 -18.47 2.00 15.70
C ALA A 258 -17.97 0.64 16.18
N GLY A 259 -18.63 -0.44 15.74
CA GLY A 259 -18.31 -1.80 16.14
C GLY A 259 -17.18 -2.43 15.35
N PHE A 260 -17.25 -2.35 14.03
CA PHE A 260 -16.32 -2.99 13.10
C PHE A 260 -15.75 -2.00 12.07
N GLN A 261 -14.58 -2.36 11.55
CA GLN A 261 -13.97 -1.75 10.36
C GLN A 261 -13.29 -2.85 9.55
#